data_042b888998b32adb344a987aeb7d6994
#
_entry.id   042b888998b32adb344a987aeb7d6994
#
_cell.length_a   1.000
_cell.length_b   1.000
_cell.length_c   1.000
_cell.angle_alpha   90.00
_cell.angle_beta   90.00
_cell.angle_gamma   90.00
#
_symmetry.space_group_name_H-M   'P 1'
#
loop_
_entity.id
_entity.type
_entity.pdbx_description
1 polymer ?
#
loop_
_entity_poly.entity_id
_entity_poly.type
_entity_poly.pdbx_seq_one_letter_code
_entity_poly.pdbx_strand_id
1 'polypeptide(L)'
;MFRCILADPPWDYAGRSPPWRTSTDAPYKLMPLADICSLPVATISTNDAHLYLWAVLPMMREAYQVIDAWGFTPETVLTWCKPGVGLGGGFRGNTEHLIVARRGWSSVNPTCAACGGRARGAKKCACLSPEWRVKGEPIASGALARASFRTTASGTWYEIPRSKHSEKPEFFVDLIEQMSPSPRIELFARRRRLGWSAWGDEVGFDVELGRPDMTKQAFDGGAS
;
A
#
# COMPACT_ATOMS: atom_id res chain seq x y z
N MET A 1 -2.49 -16.31 -8.25
CA MET A 1 -2.53 -14.90 -8.71
C MET A 1 -3.42 -14.11 -7.79
N PHE A 2 -3.00 -12.89 -7.41
CA PHE A 2 -3.65 -12.07 -6.38
C PHE A 2 -4.48 -10.94 -6.98
N ARG A 3 -5.59 -10.61 -6.32
CA ARG A 3 -6.50 -9.52 -6.68
C ARG A 3 -6.27 -8.28 -5.83
N CYS A 4 -5.54 -8.40 -4.73
CA CYS A 4 -5.16 -7.31 -3.84
C CYS A 4 -3.71 -7.48 -3.39
N ILE A 5 -2.92 -6.44 -3.54
CA ILE A 5 -1.51 -6.40 -3.19
C ILE A 5 -1.30 -5.21 -2.27
N LEU A 6 -0.74 -5.46 -1.09
CA LEU A 6 -0.25 -4.43 -0.16
C LEU A 6 1.27 -4.48 -0.17
N ALA A 7 1.94 -3.34 -0.26
CA ALA A 7 3.39 -3.27 -0.25
C ALA A 7 3.88 -2.10 0.60
N ASP A 8 4.89 -2.36 1.44
CA ASP A 8 5.63 -1.36 2.21
C ASP A 8 7.13 -1.51 1.93
N PRO A 9 7.62 -1.05 0.77
CA PRO A 9 9.01 -1.26 0.38
C PRO A 9 9.99 -0.64 1.37
N PRO A 10 11.14 -1.29 1.61
CA PRO A 10 12.22 -0.74 2.43
C PRO A 10 13.00 0.30 1.61
N TRP A 11 12.40 1.48 1.44
CA TRP A 11 12.92 2.55 0.60
C TRP A 11 14.35 2.94 0.95
N ASP A 12 15.23 2.95 -0.04
CA ASP A 12 16.57 3.55 0.10
C ASP A 12 16.49 5.07 -0.13
N TYR A 13 16.74 5.80 0.93
CA TYR A 13 16.74 7.26 0.93
C TYR A 13 18.07 7.86 0.43
N ALA A 14 18.92 7.13 -0.26
CA ALA A 14 20.29 7.52 -0.62
C ALA A 14 20.39 9.00 -0.97
N GLY A 15 21.17 9.76 -0.20
CA GLY A 15 21.40 11.20 -0.37
C GLY A 15 20.23 12.14 -0.01
N ARG A 16 19.09 11.63 0.45
CA ARG A 16 17.92 12.44 0.87
C ARG A 16 17.67 12.41 2.37
N SER A 17 18.40 11.58 3.09
CA SER A 17 18.39 11.60 4.56
C SER A 17 19.18 12.81 5.06
N PRO A 18 18.74 13.44 6.16
CA PRO A 18 19.56 14.44 6.84
C PRO A 18 20.95 13.88 7.15
N PRO A 19 22.01 14.71 7.17
CA PRO A 19 23.40 14.25 7.33
C PRO A 19 23.67 13.44 8.62
N TRP A 20 22.77 13.54 9.62
CA TRP A 20 22.84 12.77 10.86
C TRP A 20 22.14 11.40 10.83
N ARG A 21 21.53 11.02 9.69
CA ARG A 21 20.87 9.72 9.51
C ARG A 21 21.54 8.99 8.37
N THR A 22 22.41 8.05 8.69
CA THR A 22 23.08 7.22 7.69
C THR A 22 22.15 6.04 7.31
N SER A 23 22.35 5.48 6.13
CA SER A 23 21.67 4.26 5.69
C SER A 23 21.96 3.06 6.60
N THR A 24 23.07 3.12 7.38
CA THR A 24 23.47 2.13 8.36
C THR A 24 22.58 2.11 9.61
N ASP A 25 21.78 3.16 9.86
CA ASP A 25 20.91 3.25 11.03
C ASP A 25 19.52 2.60 10.81
N ALA A 26 19.26 2.06 9.62
CA ALA A 26 18.02 1.34 9.37
C ALA A 26 18.06 -0.04 10.04
N PRO A 27 17.03 -0.41 10.83
CA PRO A 27 16.98 -1.72 11.48
C PRO A 27 16.71 -2.88 10.50
N TYR A 28 16.58 -2.59 9.22
CA TYR A 28 16.32 -3.54 8.14
C TYR A 28 17.11 -3.13 6.88
N LYS A 29 17.33 -4.09 6.00
CA LYS A 29 18.05 -3.89 4.74
C LYS A 29 17.21 -3.03 3.80
N LEU A 30 17.77 -1.92 3.33
CA LEU A 30 17.15 -1.06 2.33
C LEU A 30 17.27 -1.68 0.94
N MET A 31 16.33 -1.36 0.06
CA MET A 31 16.29 -1.85 -1.32
C MET A 31 16.37 -0.68 -2.30
N PRO A 32 17.33 -0.70 -3.26
CA PRO A 32 17.39 0.29 -4.33
C PRO A 32 16.10 0.37 -5.13
N LEU A 33 15.75 1.55 -5.62
CA LEU A 33 14.55 1.77 -6.42
C LEU A 33 14.48 0.85 -7.65
N ALA A 34 15.61 0.65 -8.33
CA ALA A 34 15.70 -0.22 -9.50
C ALA A 34 15.29 -1.67 -9.17
N ASP A 35 15.70 -2.16 -8.01
CA ASP A 35 15.38 -3.52 -7.56
C ASP A 35 13.89 -3.63 -7.19
N ILE A 36 13.33 -2.62 -6.52
CA ILE A 36 11.89 -2.57 -6.24
C ILE A 36 11.08 -2.57 -7.55
N CYS A 37 11.45 -1.73 -8.51
CA CYS A 37 10.80 -1.67 -9.81
C CYS A 37 10.91 -2.99 -10.61
N SER A 38 12.02 -3.72 -10.46
CA SER A 38 12.28 -4.97 -11.19
C SER A 38 11.49 -6.17 -10.68
N LEU A 39 10.87 -6.08 -9.50
CA LEU A 39 10.05 -7.15 -8.95
C LEU A 39 8.89 -7.47 -9.92
N PRO A 40 8.72 -8.73 -10.33
CA PRO A 40 7.73 -9.12 -11.33
C PRO A 40 6.31 -9.20 -10.74
N VAL A 41 5.86 -8.15 -10.06
CA VAL A 41 4.55 -8.10 -9.37
C VAL A 41 3.39 -8.32 -10.36
N ALA A 42 3.59 -7.92 -11.61
CA ALA A 42 2.63 -8.18 -12.68
C ALA A 42 2.34 -9.67 -12.88
N THR A 43 3.31 -10.56 -12.65
CA THR A 43 3.16 -12.01 -12.89
C THR A 43 2.34 -12.71 -11.81
N ILE A 44 2.31 -12.16 -10.60
CA ILE A 44 1.53 -12.69 -9.48
C ILE A 44 0.15 -12.04 -9.34
N SER A 45 -0.09 -10.93 -10.04
CA SER A 45 -1.37 -10.21 -10.01
C SER A 45 -2.32 -10.67 -11.11
N THR A 46 -3.61 -10.67 -10.83
CA THR A 46 -4.63 -10.86 -11.86
C THR A 46 -4.67 -9.64 -12.79
N ASN A 47 -5.26 -9.80 -13.99
CA ASN A 47 -5.49 -8.65 -14.91
C ASN A 47 -6.40 -7.57 -14.31
N ASP A 48 -7.01 -7.85 -13.21
CA ASP A 48 -7.99 -7.04 -12.51
C ASP A 48 -7.66 -7.05 -11.00
N ALA A 49 -6.75 -6.18 -10.60
CA ALA A 49 -6.18 -6.16 -9.26
C ALA A 49 -6.06 -4.74 -8.69
N HIS A 50 -6.03 -4.64 -7.37
CA HIS A 50 -5.73 -3.45 -6.60
C HIS A 50 -4.33 -3.53 -6.02
N LEU A 51 -3.62 -2.40 -6.03
CA LEU A 51 -2.35 -2.21 -5.36
C LEU A 51 -2.49 -1.09 -4.32
N TYR A 52 -1.96 -1.35 -3.14
CA TYR A 52 -1.82 -0.41 -2.04
C TYR A 52 -0.34 -0.29 -1.70
N LEU A 53 0.27 0.85 -2.06
CA LEU A 53 1.70 1.07 -1.92
C LEU A 53 1.98 2.15 -0.87
N TRP A 54 2.63 1.78 0.22
CA TRP A 54 3.10 2.74 1.22
C TRP A 54 4.28 3.54 0.69
N ALA A 55 4.18 4.84 0.86
CA ALA A 55 5.22 5.79 0.51
C ALA A 55 5.37 6.85 1.61
N VAL A 56 6.60 7.28 1.82
CA VAL A 56 6.93 8.46 2.62
C VAL A 56 7.11 9.65 1.70
N LEU A 57 6.87 10.86 2.20
CA LEU A 57 6.88 12.07 1.38
C LEU A 57 8.13 12.23 0.49
N PRO A 58 9.37 11.98 0.95
CA PRO A 58 10.54 12.09 0.09
C PRO A 58 10.58 11.12 -1.08
N MET A 59 9.84 10.00 -0.99
CA MET A 59 9.84 8.91 -1.98
C MET A 59 8.56 8.85 -2.82
N MET A 60 7.73 9.88 -2.77
CA MET A 60 6.46 9.91 -3.53
C MET A 60 6.68 9.77 -5.04
N ARG A 61 7.69 10.45 -5.60
CA ARG A 61 8.00 10.36 -7.03
C ARG A 61 8.41 8.95 -7.41
N GLU A 62 9.24 8.32 -6.62
CA GLU A 62 9.73 6.96 -6.78
C GLU A 62 8.61 5.93 -6.63
N ALA A 63 7.68 6.18 -5.70
CA ALA A 63 6.52 5.31 -5.53
C ALA A 63 5.63 5.27 -6.78
N TYR A 64 5.45 6.38 -7.48
CA TYR A 64 4.75 6.39 -8.77
C TYR A 64 5.51 5.61 -9.85
N GLN A 65 6.85 5.69 -9.87
CA GLN A 65 7.67 4.88 -10.80
C GLN A 65 7.51 3.37 -10.53
N VAL A 66 7.46 2.97 -9.27
CA VAL A 66 7.19 1.58 -8.88
C VAL A 66 5.80 1.12 -9.35
N ILE A 67 4.77 1.95 -9.16
CA ILE A 67 3.40 1.65 -9.60
C ILE A 67 3.37 1.43 -11.11
N ASP A 68 4.01 2.30 -11.88
CA ASP A 68 4.09 2.20 -13.33
C ASP A 68 4.87 0.95 -13.77
N ALA A 69 6.02 0.67 -13.14
CA ALA A 69 6.85 -0.49 -13.42
C ALA A 69 6.12 -1.82 -13.15
N TRP A 70 5.27 -1.85 -12.12
CA TRP A 70 4.46 -3.02 -11.79
C TRP A 70 3.19 -3.15 -12.65
N GLY A 71 2.93 -2.20 -13.56
CA GLY A 71 1.81 -2.21 -14.50
C GLY A 71 0.47 -1.83 -13.88
N PHE A 72 0.49 -0.94 -12.88
CA PHE A 72 -0.70 -0.38 -12.25
C PHE A 72 -0.88 1.09 -12.62
N THR A 73 -2.11 1.58 -12.47
CA THR A 73 -2.47 2.99 -12.67
C THR A 73 -2.91 3.59 -11.34
N PRO A 74 -2.30 4.68 -10.86
CA PRO A 74 -2.69 5.30 -9.61
C PRO A 74 -4.10 5.89 -9.69
N GLU A 75 -4.89 5.78 -8.60
CA GLU A 75 -6.25 6.31 -8.50
C GLU A 75 -6.38 7.40 -7.44
N THR A 76 -5.82 7.17 -6.25
CA THR A 76 -5.91 8.12 -5.12
C THR A 76 -4.82 7.86 -4.10
N VAL A 77 -4.68 8.78 -3.15
CA VAL A 77 -3.74 8.69 -2.04
C VAL A 77 -4.49 8.81 -0.73
N LEU A 78 -4.31 7.83 0.15
CA LEU A 78 -4.77 7.91 1.53
C LEU A 78 -3.61 8.42 2.38
N THR A 79 -3.86 9.40 3.22
CA THR A 79 -2.85 10.03 4.07
C THR A 79 -3.04 9.64 5.52
N TRP A 80 -2.04 9.00 6.09
CA TRP A 80 -1.95 8.79 7.52
C TRP A 80 -1.26 9.99 8.17
N CYS A 81 -2.01 10.74 8.97
CA CYS A 81 -1.51 11.82 9.80
C CYS A 81 -1.19 11.29 11.21
N LYS A 82 0.03 11.52 11.64
CA LYS A 82 0.50 11.10 12.96
C LYS A 82 0.34 12.28 13.91
N PRO A 83 -0.33 12.13 15.07
CA PRO A 83 -0.39 13.18 16.06
C PRO A 83 1.00 13.69 16.45
N GLY A 84 1.14 15.00 16.62
CA GLY A 84 2.40 15.66 16.91
C GLY A 84 3.23 15.96 15.66
N VAL A 85 4.38 16.56 15.87
CA VAL A 85 5.30 16.96 14.80
C VAL A 85 6.53 16.06 14.77
N GLY A 86 7.06 15.78 13.57
CA GLY A 86 8.31 15.04 13.39
C GLY A 86 9.53 15.80 13.88
N LEU A 87 10.69 15.14 13.86
CA LEU A 87 11.99 15.78 14.10
C LEU A 87 12.43 16.56 12.86
N GLY A 88 13.20 17.63 13.04
CA GLY A 88 13.78 18.42 11.95
C GLY A 88 13.52 19.92 12.08
N GLY A 89 14.11 20.71 11.17
CA GLY A 89 13.89 22.16 11.05
C GLY A 89 12.80 22.48 10.01
N GLY A 90 12.23 23.68 10.07
CA GLY A 90 11.21 24.12 9.12
C GLY A 90 9.89 23.36 9.23
N PHE A 91 9.33 22.96 8.08
CA PHE A 91 8.12 22.14 8.05
C PHE A 91 8.45 20.68 8.41
N ARG A 92 7.89 20.19 9.51
CA ARG A 92 8.14 18.85 10.04
C ARG A 92 7.09 17.88 9.55
N GLY A 93 7.53 16.88 8.75
CA GLY A 93 6.64 15.86 8.22
C GLY A 93 6.11 14.94 9.32
N ASN A 94 4.79 14.79 9.40
CA ASN A 94 4.10 13.87 10.29
C ASN A 94 3.13 12.96 9.53
N THR A 95 3.30 12.85 8.21
CA THR A 95 2.43 12.06 7.35
C THR A 95 3.17 10.91 6.69
N GLU A 96 2.44 9.83 6.42
CA GLU A 96 2.78 8.80 5.46
C GLU A 96 1.61 8.57 4.51
N HIS A 97 1.88 8.02 3.34
CA HIS A 97 0.91 7.95 2.26
C HIS A 97 0.74 6.52 1.77
N LEU A 98 -0.51 6.10 1.61
CA LEU A 98 -0.88 4.84 1.00
C LEU A 98 -1.47 5.14 -0.37
N ILE A 99 -0.70 4.93 -1.43
CA ILE A 99 -1.15 5.15 -2.80
C ILE A 99 -2.00 3.96 -3.21
N VAL A 100 -3.23 4.25 -3.62
CA VAL A 100 -4.16 3.26 -4.15
C VAL A 100 -4.05 3.28 -5.67
N ALA A 101 -3.75 2.13 -6.25
CA ALA A 101 -3.65 1.95 -7.68
C ALA A 101 -4.42 0.72 -8.14
N ARG A 102 -4.74 0.67 -9.43
CA ARG A 102 -5.46 -0.45 -10.04
C ARG A 102 -4.77 -0.97 -11.28
N ARG A 103 -5.03 -2.22 -11.59
CA ARG A 103 -4.73 -2.84 -12.89
C ARG A 103 -6.03 -3.29 -13.53
N GLY A 104 -6.17 -3.08 -14.83
CA GLY A 104 -7.41 -3.41 -15.53
C GLY A 104 -8.58 -2.49 -15.21
N TRP A 105 -9.80 -3.00 -15.26
CA TRP A 105 -11.05 -2.28 -14.97
C TRP A 105 -11.44 -2.33 -13.48
N SER A 106 -10.52 -2.71 -12.62
CA SER A 106 -10.75 -2.78 -11.19
C SER A 106 -11.01 -1.40 -10.62
N SER A 107 -12.22 -1.18 -10.15
CA SER A 107 -12.57 0.00 -9.36
C SER A 107 -12.68 -0.41 -7.88
N VAL A 108 -12.09 0.35 -6.98
CA VAL A 108 -12.31 0.19 -5.53
C VAL A 108 -13.70 0.66 -5.10
N ASN A 109 -14.55 1.08 -6.04
CA ASN A 109 -15.93 1.47 -5.75
C ASN A 109 -16.84 0.23 -5.67
N PRO A 110 -17.41 -0.06 -4.51
CA PRO A 110 -18.32 -1.18 -4.37
C PRO A 110 -19.63 -0.93 -5.11
N THR A 111 -20.23 -2.01 -5.62
CA THR A 111 -21.53 -2.00 -6.26
C THR A 111 -22.55 -2.82 -5.48
N CYS A 112 -23.80 -2.42 -5.51
CA CYS A 112 -24.89 -3.17 -4.91
C CYS A 112 -25.17 -4.44 -5.71
N ALA A 113 -25.27 -5.58 -5.05
CA ALA A 113 -25.55 -6.87 -5.67
C ALA A 113 -26.92 -6.90 -6.37
N ALA A 114 -27.91 -6.23 -5.80
CA ALA A 114 -29.28 -6.26 -6.30
C ALA A 114 -29.51 -5.37 -7.51
N CYS A 115 -28.92 -4.15 -7.55
CA CYS A 115 -29.22 -3.18 -8.61
C CYS A 115 -28.00 -2.71 -9.40
N GLY A 116 -26.80 -3.16 -9.06
CA GLY A 116 -25.54 -2.67 -9.68
C GLY A 116 -25.21 -1.20 -9.40
N GLY A 117 -26.04 -0.51 -8.62
CA GLY A 117 -25.82 0.88 -8.24
C GLY A 117 -24.58 1.04 -7.36
N ARG A 118 -23.93 2.18 -7.42
CA ARG A 118 -22.72 2.50 -6.63
C ARG A 118 -23.10 3.08 -5.27
N ALA A 119 -22.20 3.00 -4.30
CA ALA A 119 -22.36 3.65 -3.01
C ALA A 119 -22.47 5.17 -3.13
N ARG A 120 -21.79 5.74 -4.14
CA ARG A 120 -21.76 7.18 -4.44
C ARG A 120 -21.78 7.43 -5.96
N GLY A 121 -22.14 8.66 -6.37
CA GLY A 121 -22.10 9.10 -7.76
C GLY A 121 -23.41 9.02 -8.51
N ALA A 122 -23.40 9.21 -9.83
CA ALA A 122 -24.59 9.37 -10.67
C ALA A 122 -25.50 8.14 -10.71
N LYS A 123 -24.98 6.94 -10.48
CA LYS A 123 -25.76 5.69 -10.36
C LYS A 123 -25.79 5.21 -8.91
N LYS A 124 -26.22 6.08 -7.98
CA LYS A 124 -26.30 5.74 -6.57
C LYS A 124 -27.34 4.63 -6.34
N CYS A 125 -27.00 3.66 -5.50
CA CYS A 125 -27.93 2.64 -5.07
C CYS A 125 -29.05 3.24 -4.21
N ALA A 126 -30.29 2.91 -4.51
CA ALA A 126 -31.49 3.30 -3.76
C ALA A 126 -32.10 2.15 -2.93
N CYS A 127 -31.45 1.00 -2.85
CA CYS A 127 -31.92 -0.13 -2.08
C CYS A 127 -31.92 0.16 -0.58
N LEU A 128 -32.96 -0.25 0.15
CA LEU A 128 -33.10 -0.06 1.61
C LEU A 128 -31.99 -0.79 2.39
N SER A 129 -31.58 -1.96 1.91
CA SER A 129 -30.53 -2.79 2.52
C SER A 129 -29.60 -3.30 1.42
N PRO A 130 -28.69 -2.45 0.92
CA PRO A 130 -27.82 -2.85 -0.16
C PRO A 130 -26.77 -3.85 0.31
N GLU A 131 -26.67 -4.97 -0.39
CA GLU A 131 -25.55 -5.89 -0.26
C GLU A 131 -24.42 -5.41 -1.18
N TRP A 132 -23.37 -4.89 -0.60
CA TRP A 132 -22.25 -4.34 -1.35
C TRP A 132 -21.28 -5.42 -1.80
N ARG A 133 -20.84 -5.32 -3.06
CA ARG A 133 -19.84 -6.21 -3.64
C ARG A 133 -18.74 -5.40 -4.32
N VAL A 134 -17.51 -5.84 -4.14
CA VAL A 134 -16.40 -5.44 -4.99
C VAL A 134 -16.13 -6.61 -5.91
N LYS A 135 -16.37 -6.41 -7.21
CA LYS A 135 -16.16 -7.42 -8.25
C LYS A 135 -16.80 -8.79 -7.98
N GLY A 136 -18.04 -8.76 -7.52
CA GLY A 136 -18.81 -9.97 -7.24
C GLY A 136 -18.63 -10.53 -5.83
N GLU A 137 -17.58 -10.13 -5.09
CA GLU A 137 -17.37 -10.57 -3.72
C GLU A 137 -18.17 -9.71 -2.72
N PRO A 138 -18.88 -10.32 -1.77
CA PRO A 138 -19.65 -9.57 -0.78
C PRO A 138 -18.73 -8.79 0.16
N ILE A 139 -19.15 -7.58 0.50
CA ILE A 139 -18.53 -6.76 1.53
C ILE A 139 -19.49 -6.66 2.70
N ALA A 140 -19.03 -6.88 3.92
CA ALA A 140 -19.85 -6.69 5.10
C ALA A 140 -20.43 -5.26 5.14
N SER A 141 -21.76 -5.15 5.22
CA SER A 141 -22.48 -3.86 5.17
C SER A 141 -22.03 -2.87 6.25
N GLY A 142 -21.66 -3.37 7.44
CA GLY A 142 -21.06 -2.56 8.51
C GLY A 142 -19.68 -2.00 8.20
N ALA A 143 -18.97 -2.55 7.25
CA ALA A 143 -17.66 -2.13 6.80
C ALA A 143 -17.75 -0.85 5.96
N LEU A 144 -18.66 -0.80 5.01
CA LEU A 144 -18.94 0.41 4.22
C LEU A 144 -19.48 1.54 5.08
N ALA A 145 -20.33 1.22 6.06
CA ALA A 145 -20.84 2.22 6.99
C ALA A 145 -19.71 2.85 7.80
N ARG A 146 -18.75 2.06 8.31
CA ARG A 146 -17.57 2.58 9.02
C ARG A 146 -16.62 3.37 8.11
N ALA A 147 -16.33 2.88 6.93
CA ALA A 147 -15.56 3.59 5.93
C ALA A 147 -16.27 4.88 5.48
N SER A 148 -17.60 4.84 5.24
CA SER A 148 -18.41 6.00 4.91
C SER A 148 -18.42 7.05 6.02
N PHE A 149 -18.59 6.63 7.28
CA PHE A 149 -18.65 7.55 8.41
C PHE A 149 -17.34 8.29 8.67
N ARG A 150 -16.21 7.63 8.49
CA ARG A 150 -14.89 8.24 8.69
C ARG A 150 -14.40 9.03 7.47
N THR A 151 -14.94 8.76 6.30
CA THR A 151 -14.60 9.45 5.05
C THR A 151 -15.54 10.61 4.73
N THR A 152 -16.61 10.81 5.46
CA THR A 152 -17.59 11.88 5.19
C THR A 152 -17.03 13.28 5.34
N ALA A 153 -15.96 13.48 6.14
CA ALA A 153 -15.37 14.79 6.33
C ALA A 153 -14.16 15.05 5.41
N SER A 154 -13.33 14.03 5.09
CA SER A 154 -12.08 14.26 4.37
C SER A 154 -11.70 13.19 3.32
N GLY A 155 -12.42 12.09 3.24
CA GLY A 155 -12.26 11.06 2.20
C GLY A 155 -10.94 10.32 2.16
N THR A 156 -9.81 10.98 2.35
CA THR A 156 -8.47 10.40 2.14
C THR A 156 -7.45 10.77 3.22
N TRP A 157 -7.91 11.34 4.33
CA TRP A 157 -7.06 11.78 5.44
C TRP A 157 -7.49 11.12 6.75
N TYR A 158 -6.53 10.54 7.50
CA TYR A 158 -6.78 9.78 8.71
C TYR A 158 -5.77 10.14 9.79
N GLU A 159 -6.24 10.67 10.92
CA GLU A 159 -5.41 10.89 12.08
C GLU A 159 -5.43 9.65 12.97
N ILE A 160 -4.27 8.98 13.08
CA ILE A 160 -4.13 7.74 13.83
C ILE A 160 -2.80 7.83 14.61
N PRO A 161 -2.82 7.60 15.94
CA PRO A 161 -1.60 7.53 16.73
C PRO A 161 -0.62 6.48 16.20
N ARG A 162 0.68 6.74 16.40
CA ARG A 162 1.73 5.73 16.14
C ARG A 162 1.59 4.60 17.14
N SER A 163 1.79 3.36 16.68
CA SER A 163 2.02 2.20 17.56
C SER A 163 3.53 2.04 17.84
N LYS A 164 4.14 1.00 17.32
CA LYS A 164 5.59 0.78 17.39
C LYS A 164 6.31 1.47 16.23
N HIS A 165 7.64 1.56 16.32
CA HIS A 165 8.47 2.13 15.26
C HIS A 165 8.23 1.44 13.90
N SER A 166 7.95 2.22 12.86
CA SER A 166 7.71 1.77 11.48
C SER A 166 6.48 0.87 11.25
N GLU A 167 5.66 0.60 12.26
CA GLU A 167 4.46 -0.22 12.10
C GLU A 167 3.32 0.62 11.52
N LYS A 168 2.72 0.13 10.44
CA LYS A 168 1.54 0.77 9.82
C LYS A 168 0.28 0.41 10.64
N PRO A 169 -0.66 1.35 10.83
CA PRO A 169 -1.89 1.08 11.57
C PRO A 169 -2.71 -0.03 10.94
N GLU A 170 -3.18 -1.00 11.74
CA GLU A 170 -4.07 -2.08 11.29
C GLU A 170 -5.33 -1.56 10.62
N PHE A 171 -5.78 -0.37 11.00
CA PHE A 171 -6.91 0.33 10.37
C PHE A 171 -6.84 0.32 8.84
N PHE A 172 -5.65 0.50 8.25
CA PHE A 172 -5.51 0.50 6.78
C PHE A 172 -5.65 -0.90 6.21
N VAL A 173 -5.23 -1.94 6.93
CA VAL A 173 -5.43 -3.33 6.51
C VAL A 173 -6.92 -3.67 6.53
N ASP A 174 -7.62 -3.31 7.62
CA ASP A 174 -9.08 -3.49 7.73
C ASP A 174 -9.81 -2.76 6.60
N LEU A 175 -9.37 -1.54 6.26
CA LEU A 175 -9.94 -0.77 5.16
C LEU A 175 -9.70 -1.47 3.80
N ILE A 176 -8.49 -1.98 3.57
CA ILE A 176 -8.14 -2.73 2.35
C ILE A 176 -8.99 -4.00 2.23
N GLU A 177 -9.15 -4.74 3.31
CA GLU A 177 -9.97 -5.96 3.32
C GLU A 177 -11.42 -5.70 2.98
N GLN A 178 -11.93 -4.54 3.38
CA GLN A 178 -13.29 -4.10 3.07
C GLN A 178 -13.45 -3.65 1.62
N MET A 179 -12.39 -3.11 1.03
CA MET A 179 -12.44 -2.50 -0.30
C MET A 179 -11.99 -3.43 -1.41
N SER A 180 -11.21 -4.46 -1.09
CA SER A 180 -10.57 -5.32 -2.10
C SER A 180 -10.85 -6.80 -1.85
N PRO A 181 -11.17 -7.56 -2.92
CA PRO A 181 -11.42 -9.00 -2.80
C PRO A 181 -10.13 -9.78 -2.55
N SER A 182 -10.28 -10.98 -1.98
CA SER A 182 -9.23 -12.01 -1.95
C SER A 182 -9.07 -12.68 -3.33
N PRO A 183 -7.95 -13.38 -3.60
CA PRO A 183 -6.81 -13.58 -2.71
C PRO A 183 -5.92 -12.35 -2.59
N ARG A 184 -5.34 -12.17 -1.40
CA ARG A 184 -4.52 -11.02 -1.00
C ARG A 184 -3.10 -11.43 -0.72
N ILE A 185 -2.13 -10.53 -0.97
CA ILE A 185 -0.73 -10.70 -0.61
C ILE A 185 -0.16 -9.40 -0.03
N GLU A 186 0.66 -9.53 1.02
CA GLU A 186 1.50 -8.46 1.54
C GLU A 186 2.94 -8.69 1.09
N LEU A 187 3.49 -7.73 0.31
CA LEU A 187 4.89 -7.71 -0.10
C LEU A 187 5.70 -6.93 0.92
N PHE A 188 6.94 -7.37 1.17
CA PHE A 188 7.81 -6.87 2.24
C PHE A 188 7.21 -7.06 3.62
N ALA A 189 6.44 -8.15 3.77
CA ALA A 189 5.74 -8.47 5.01
C ALA A 189 6.73 -8.75 6.16
N ARG A 190 6.45 -8.19 7.34
CA ARG A 190 7.21 -8.45 8.57
C ARG A 190 6.52 -9.44 9.50
N ARG A 191 5.25 -9.74 9.24
CA ARG A 191 4.47 -10.72 9.97
C ARG A 191 3.44 -11.37 9.06
N ARG A 192 3.04 -12.58 9.39
CA ARG A 192 1.95 -13.26 8.70
C ARG A 192 0.60 -12.76 9.19
N ARG A 193 -0.35 -12.62 8.26
CA ARG A 193 -1.75 -12.27 8.52
C ARG A 193 -2.68 -13.39 8.10
N LEU A 194 -3.72 -13.62 8.88
CA LEU A 194 -4.76 -14.57 8.48
C LEU A 194 -5.47 -14.08 7.19
N GLY A 195 -5.60 -14.97 6.21
CA GLY A 195 -6.23 -14.64 4.92
C GLY A 195 -5.36 -13.86 3.95
N TRP A 196 -4.06 -13.67 4.26
CA TRP A 196 -3.07 -13.06 3.39
C TRP A 196 -1.90 -14.01 3.13
N SER A 197 -1.48 -14.07 1.87
CA SER A 197 -0.15 -14.57 1.55
C SER A 197 0.89 -13.52 1.89
N ALA A 198 2.13 -13.94 2.09
CA ALA A 198 3.23 -13.06 2.47
C ALA A 198 4.45 -13.29 1.59
N TRP A 199 5.16 -12.21 1.31
CA TRP A 199 6.50 -12.22 0.74
C TRP A 199 7.34 -11.16 1.46
N GLY A 200 8.39 -11.59 2.18
CA GLY A 200 9.24 -10.69 2.96
C GLY A 200 10.31 -11.44 3.74
N ASP A 201 11.43 -10.81 4.00
CA ASP A 201 12.61 -11.42 4.63
C ASP A 201 12.34 -11.95 6.06
N GLU A 202 11.40 -11.33 6.79
CA GLU A 202 11.11 -11.71 8.18
C GLU A 202 10.09 -12.86 8.30
N VAL A 203 9.33 -13.17 7.24
CA VAL A 203 8.22 -14.16 7.29
C VAL A 203 8.34 -15.28 6.27
N GLY A 204 9.32 -15.22 5.37
CA GLY A 204 9.46 -16.13 4.25
C GLY A 204 8.50 -15.82 3.08
N PHE A 205 8.43 -16.74 2.12
CA PHE A 205 7.85 -16.47 0.82
C PHE A 205 6.77 -17.50 0.50
N ASP A 206 5.54 -17.04 0.25
CA ASP A 206 4.45 -17.85 -0.29
C ASP A 206 4.42 -17.80 -1.83
N VAL A 207 5.24 -16.94 -2.45
CA VAL A 207 5.39 -16.80 -3.90
C VAL A 207 6.84 -16.56 -4.29
N GLU A 208 7.21 -16.97 -5.48
CA GLU A 208 8.51 -16.69 -6.09
C GLU A 208 8.43 -15.37 -6.86
N LEU A 209 9.06 -14.30 -6.34
CA LEU A 209 9.19 -13.00 -7.04
C LEU A 209 10.62 -12.75 -7.52
N GLY A 210 11.50 -13.76 -7.43
CA GLY A 210 12.94 -13.54 -7.55
C GLY A 210 13.48 -12.79 -6.34
N ARG A 211 14.69 -13.11 -5.92
CA ARG A 211 15.44 -12.22 -5.03
C ARG A 211 16.17 -11.24 -5.93
N PRO A 212 15.93 -9.91 -5.80
CA PRO A 212 16.91 -8.98 -6.30
C PRO A 212 18.26 -9.38 -5.70
N ASP A 213 19.31 -9.46 -6.53
CA ASP A 213 20.64 -9.90 -6.05
C ASP A 213 21.17 -8.86 -5.06
N MET A 214 20.84 -9.07 -3.78
CA MET A 214 21.17 -8.20 -2.66
C MET A 214 22.68 -8.27 -2.31
N THR A 215 23.47 -9.03 -3.09
CA THR A 215 24.91 -9.24 -2.84
C THR A 215 25.83 -8.32 -3.65
N LYS A 216 25.32 -7.58 -4.63
CA LYS A 216 26.14 -6.84 -5.62
C LYS A 216 26.51 -5.40 -5.29
N GLN A 217 26.35 -4.93 -4.05
CA GLN A 217 26.88 -3.61 -3.65
C GLN A 217 27.80 -3.67 -2.44
N ALA A 218 28.77 -4.57 -2.46
CA ALA A 218 29.96 -4.44 -1.65
C ALA A 218 31.16 -4.39 -2.60
N PHE A 219 31.85 -3.23 -2.60
CA PHE A 219 33.15 -3.01 -3.24
C PHE A 219 33.20 -2.81 -4.77
N ASP A 220 32.93 -1.57 -5.21
CA ASP A 220 33.75 -0.89 -6.19
C ASP A 220 34.06 0.53 -5.67
N GLY A 221 34.85 0.59 -4.61
CA GLY A 221 35.58 1.75 -4.12
C GLY A 221 36.98 1.66 -4.65
N GLY A 222 37.18 2.17 -5.88
CA GLY A 222 38.41 2.12 -6.62
C GLY A 222 39.62 2.69 -5.85
N ALA A 223 40.69 1.99 -5.99
CA ALA A 223 42.03 2.51 -5.92
C ALA A 223 42.35 3.22 -7.26
N SER A 224 42.62 4.50 -7.20
CA SER A 224 43.61 5.24 -7.96
C SER A 224 43.64 6.67 -7.47
#